data_744fa5cdb581560cd67a1672f1624d41
#
_entry.id   744fa5cdb581560cd67a1672f1624d41
#
_cell.length_a   1.000
_cell.length_b   1.000
_cell.length_c   1.000
_cell.angle_alpha   90.00
_cell.angle_beta   90.00
_cell.angle_gamma   90.00
#
_symmetry.space_group_name_H-M   'P 1'
#
loop_
_entity.id
_entity.type
_entity.pdbx_description
1 polymer ?
#
loop_
_entity_poly.entity_id
_entity_poly.type
_entity_poly.pdbx_seq_one_letter_code
_entity_poly.pdbx_strand_id
1 'polypeptide(L)'
;MTATTRPIITSSIKIAGITNPTVLRYFETLNAGDFDATANLFADDGVLHAPFEEPIMGSSSIATYLKTEARGMKLEPQQGVTQILEYGNVEVQVSGRVQTSAFGVNVGWLLLLNSDQKILSVTVKLLASPQELLNLRSHKK
;
A
#
# COMPACT_ATOMS: atom_id res chain seq x y z
N MET A 1 26.87 17.82 -12.50
CA MET A 1 26.29 17.47 -12.28
C MET A 1 25.76 16.99 -11.94
N THR A 2 25.83 16.87 -12.07
CA THR A 2 25.18 16.34 -11.78
C THR A 2 24.52 15.79 -11.39
N ALA A 3 24.44 15.70 -11.42
CA ALA A 3 23.66 15.16 -11.09
C ALA A 3 23.10 14.60 -10.76
N THR A 4 23.06 14.49 -10.77
CA THR A 4 22.39 13.97 -10.47
C THR A 4 21.92 13.27 -10.05
N THR A 5 22.08 13.08 -10.02
CA THR A 5 21.61 12.41 -9.73
C THR A 5 21.07 11.87 -9.00
N ARG A 6 20.99 11.71 -8.86
CA ARG A 6 20.54 11.25 -8.12
C ARG A 6 19.70 10.66 -7.94
N PRO A 7 19.42 10.38 -7.98
CA PRO A 7 18.59 9.93 -7.62
C PRO A 7 18.06 8.96 -7.55
N ILE A 8 18.15 8.51 -7.82
CA ILE A 8 17.74 7.79 -7.81
C ILE A 8 17.62 6.96 -7.12
N ILE A 9 17.88 6.69 -6.98
CA ILE A 9 17.91 5.99 -6.43
C ILE A 9 17.33 5.60 -5.63
N THR A 10 17.27 5.70 -5.63
CA THR A 10 16.93 5.51 -4.85
C THR A 10 16.08 4.76 -4.37
N SER A 11 15.63 4.65 -4.37
CA SER A 11 14.71 4.16 -3.93
C SER A 11 14.19 3.11 -4.13
N SER A 12 14.23 2.58 -4.02
CA SER A 12 13.84 1.73 -4.51
C SER A 12 13.32 0.62 -3.82
N ILE A 13 12.11 0.63 -3.48
CA ILE A 13 11.39 -0.48 -2.97
C ILE A 13 11.26 -1.52 -4.06
N LYS A 14 11.58 -2.75 -3.70
CA LYS A 14 11.39 -3.88 -4.60
C LYS A 14 10.42 -4.84 -3.96
N ILE A 15 9.39 -5.18 -4.71
CA ILE A 15 8.36 -6.11 -4.25
C ILE A 15 8.34 -7.24 -5.26
N ALA A 16 8.65 -8.45 -4.81
CA ALA A 16 8.69 -9.58 -5.72
C ALA A 16 7.33 -9.73 -6.40
N GLY A 17 7.34 -9.80 -7.72
CA GLY A 17 6.13 -9.96 -8.52
C GLY A 17 5.43 -8.66 -8.91
N ILE A 18 5.93 -7.51 -8.44
CA ILE A 18 5.25 -6.23 -8.68
C ILE A 18 6.19 -5.29 -9.41
N THR A 19 5.71 -4.74 -10.52
CA THR A 19 6.44 -3.72 -11.27
C THR A 19 5.62 -2.46 -11.51
N ASN A 20 4.37 -2.44 -11.06
CA ASN A 20 3.47 -1.32 -11.29
C ASN A 20 3.99 -0.06 -10.60
N PRO A 21 4.23 1.03 -11.36
CA PRO A 21 4.85 2.23 -10.78
C PRO A 21 4.00 2.88 -9.69
N THR A 22 2.69 2.90 -9.85
CA THR A 22 1.83 3.52 -8.85
C THR A 22 1.90 2.76 -7.53
N VAL A 23 1.90 1.44 -7.60
CA VAL A 23 2.00 0.62 -6.40
C VAL A 23 3.33 0.87 -5.70
N LEU A 24 4.42 0.89 -6.46
CA LEU A 24 5.74 1.14 -5.87
C LEU A 24 5.80 2.52 -5.23
N ARG A 25 5.25 3.54 -5.89
CA ARG A 25 5.24 4.88 -5.33
C ARG A 25 4.39 4.99 -4.07
N TYR A 26 3.31 4.22 -4.00
CA TYR A 26 2.49 4.20 -2.81
C TYR A 26 3.35 3.87 -1.58
N PHE A 27 4.15 2.83 -1.67
CA PHE A 27 5.00 2.43 -0.55
C PHE A 27 6.17 3.39 -0.35
N GLU A 28 6.76 3.88 -1.45
CA GLU A 28 7.88 4.81 -1.33
C GLU A 28 7.49 6.10 -0.64
N THR A 29 6.36 6.68 -1.04
CA THR A 29 5.92 7.94 -0.46
C THR A 29 5.50 7.78 1.00
N LEU A 30 4.86 6.65 1.33
CA LEU A 30 4.53 6.37 2.72
C LEU A 30 5.78 6.27 3.57
N ASN A 31 6.79 5.54 3.10
CA ASN A 31 8.00 5.38 3.87
C ASN A 31 8.79 6.67 3.98
N ALA A 32 8.65 7.56 3.01
CA ALA A 32 9.31 8.85 3.05
C ALA A 32 8.58 9.85 3.94
N GLY A 33 7.36 9.51 4.39
CA GLY A 33 6.56 10.45 5.16
C GLY A 33 5.92 11.52 4.31
N ASP A 34 5.90 11.32 3.00
CA ASP A 34 5.31 12.29 2.07
C ASP A 34 3.86 11.89 1.83
N PHE A 35 3.04 12.15 2.84
CA PHE A 35 1.66 11.66 2.83
C PHE A 35 0.77 12.37 1.83
N ASP A 36 1.08 13.62 1.51
CA ASP A 36 0.35 14.31 0.44
C ASP A 36 0.60 13.64 -0.90
N ALA A 37 1.84 13.25 -1.15
CA ALA A 37 2.15 12.54 -2.39
C ALA A 37 1.46 11.19 -2.45
N THR A 38 1.39 10.49 -1.31
CA THR A 38 0.66 9.23 -1.25
C THR A 38 -0.81 9.44 -1.59
N ALA A 39 -1.43 10.42 -0.97
CA ALA A 39 -2.84 10.70 -1.20
C ALA A 39 -3.12 11.10 -2.65
N ASN A 40 -2.17 11.77 -3.29
CA ASN A 40 -2.33 12.20 -4.67
C ASN A 40 -2.27 11.05 -5.67
N LEU A 41 -1.89 9.87 -5.23
CA LEU A 41 -1.93 8.70 -6.09
C LEU A 41 -3.35 8.15 -6.25
N PHE A 42 -4.26 8.55 -5.37
CA PHE A 42 -5.63 8.08 -5.41
C PHE A 42 -6.45 8.87 -6.45
N ALA A 43 -7.44 8.22 -7.02
CA ALA A 43 -8.44 8.91 -7.83
C ALA A 43 -9.22 9.86 -6.93
N ASP A 44 -9.96 10.79 -7.56
CA ASP A 44 -10.70 11.80 -6.81
C ASP A 44 -11.65 11.19 -5.79
N ASP A 45 -12.27 10.09 -6.14
CA ASP A 45 -13.17 9.39 -5.23
C ASP A 45 -12.53 8.16 -4.62
N GLY A 46 -11.21 8.13 -4.58
CA GLY A 46 -10.49 6.99 -4.03
C GLY A 46 -10.75 6.81 -2.55
N VAL A 47 -10.58 5.59 -2.08
CA VAL A 47 -10.94 5.21 -0.73
C VAL A 47 -9.80 4.42 -0.09
N LEU A 48 -9.51 4.74 1.16
CA LEU A 48 -8.57 3.95 1.96
C LEU A 48 -9.37 3.22 3.04
N HIS A 49 -9.23 1.90 3.05
CA HIS A 49 -9.84 1.06 4.07
C HIS A 49 -8.76 0.59 5.03
N ALA A 50 -8.60 1.30 6.14
CA ALA A 50 -7.63 0.94 7.15
C ALA A 50 -8.26 -0.01 8.16
N PRO A 51 -7.45 -0.82 8.87
CA PRO A 51 -8.00 -1.74 9.86
C PRO A 51 -8.77 -0.99 10.94
N PHE A 52 -9.95 -1.48 11.26
CA PHE A 52 -10.78 -0.96 12.36
C PHE A 52 -11.29 0.44 12.14
N GLU A 53 -11.21 0.96 10.92
CA GLU A 53 -11.65 2.31 10.62
C GLU A 53 -12.78 2.29 9.62
N GLU A 54 -13.59 3.34 9.66
CA GLU A 54 -14.56 3.55 8.60
C GLU A 54 -13.82 3.96 7.32
N PRO A 55 -14.42 3.75 6.16
CA PRO A 55 -13.75 4.13 4.91
C PRO A 55 -13.35 5.60 4.92
N ILE A 56 -12.13 5.87 4.47
CA ILE A 56 -11.59 7.22 4.40
C ILE A 56 -11.59 7.62 2.93
N MET A 57 -12.40 8.61 2.58
CA MET A 57 -12.67 8.93 1.19
C MET A 57 -12.08 10.27 0.78
N GLY A 58 -11.41 10.26 -0.38
CA GLY A 58 -10.86 11.47 -0.98
C GLY A 58 -9.46 11.77 -0.52
N SER A 59 -8.68 12.40 -1.40
CA SER A 59 -7.26 12.59 -1.12
C SER A 59 -7.01 13.46 0.11
N SER A 60 -7.84 14.47 0.33
CA SER A 60 -7.65 15.36 1.48
C SER A 60 -7.81 14.59 2.79
N SER A 61 -8.86 13.79 2.90
CA SER A 61 -9.09 13.00 4.12
C SER A 61 -8.03 11.93 4.29
N ILE A 62 -7.61 11.32 3.19
CA ILE A 62 -6.58 10.30 3.24
C ILE A 62 -5.27 10.90 3.72
N ALA A 63 -4.90 12.07 3.19
CA ALA A 63 -3.67 12.73 3.62
C ALA A 63 -3.70 13.04 5.11
N THR A 64 -4.82 13.58 5.60
CA THR A 64 -4.96 13.91 7.02
C THR A 64 -4.84 12.67 7.89
N TYR A 65 -5.51 11.59 7.47
CA TYR A 65 -5.45 10.34 8.22
C TYR A 65 -4.02 9.80 8.28
N LEU A 66 -3.32 9.80 7.15
CA LEU A 66 -1.97 9.27 7.12
C LEU A 66 -1.01 10.10 7.96
N LYS A 67 -1.18 11.42 7.96
CA LYS A 67 -0.31 12.28 8.77
C LYS A 67 -0.47 11.99 10.26
N THR A 68 -1.65 11.56 10.65
CA THR A 68 -1.91 11.23 12.05
C THR A 68 -1.49 9.81 12.39
N GLU A 69 -1.83 8.86 11.53
CA GLU A 69 -1.75 7.44 11.89
C GLU A 69 -0.53 6.70 11.33
N ALA A 70 0.05 7.20 10.25
CA ALA A 70 1.15 6.46 9.61
C ALA A 70 2.52 7.02 9.89
N ARG A 71 2.59 8.09 10.69
CA ARG A 71 3.87 8.73 10.99
C ARG A 71 4.76 7.76 11.74
N GLY A 72 5.99 7.62 11.25
CA GLY A 72 6.95 6.76 11.90
C GLY A 72 6.85 5.29 11.56
N MET A 73 5.87 4.92 10.76
CA MET A 73 5.78 3.53 10.32
C MET A 73 6.77 3.27 9.20
N LYS A 74 7.29 2.05 9.19
CA LYS A 74 8.11 1.59 8.09
C LYS A 74 7.39 0.41 7.44
N LEU A 75 7.04 0.56 6.17
CA LEU A 75 6.37 -0.49 5.43
C LEU A 75 7.42 -1.32 4.70
N GLU A 76 7.29 -2.63 4.84
CA GLU A 76 8.22 -3.56 4.20
C GLU A 76 7.43 -4.54 3.35
N PRO A 77 6.93 -4.07 2.21
CA PRO A 77 6.22 -4.97 1.29
C PRO A 77 7.21 -5.97 0.73
N GLN A 78 6.81 -7.22 0.63
CA GLN A 78 7.73 -8.29 0.26
C GLN A 78 7.40 -8.93 -1.06
N GLN A 79 6.14 -9.23 -1.29
CA GLN A 79 5.74 -9.90 -2.52
C GLN A 79 4.29 -9.60 -2.83
N GLY A 80 3.92 -9.82 -4.10
CA GLY A 80 2.56 -9.60 -4.47
C GLY A 80 2.25 -10.20 -5.82
N VAL A 81 0.97 -10.12 -6.19
CA VAL A 81 0.49 -10.59 -7.48
C VAL A 81 -0.42 -9.55 -8.07
N THR A 82 -0.45 -9.49 -9.38
CA THR A 82 -1.26 -8.55 -10.13
C THR A 82 -2.29 -9.33 -10.94
N GLN A 83 -3.53 -8.85 -10.91
CA GLN A 83 -4.60 -9.42 -11.70
C GLN A 83 -5.23 -8.33 -12.54
N ILE A 84 -5.32 -8.58 -13.84
CA ILE A 84 -5.92 -7.62 -14.74
C ILE A 84 -7.42 -7.86 -14.76
N LEU A 85 -8.18 -6.80 -14.53
CA LEU A 85 -9.63 -6.84 -14.47
C LEU A 85 -10.22 -6.19 -15.72
N GLU A 86 -11.53 -6.10 -15.77
CA GLU A 86 -12.23 -5.50 -16.89
C GLU A 86 -11.95 -4.02 -16.98
N TYR A 87 -12.06 -3.48 -18.18
CA TYR A 87 -11.96 -2.04 -18.46
C TYR A 87 -10.60 -1.46 -18.13
N GLY A 88 -9.57 -2.29 -18.16
CA GLY A 88 -8.22 -1.80 -17.90
C GLY A 88 -7.90 -1.61 -16.42
N ASN A 89 -8.80 -2.02 -15.54
CA ASN A 89 -8.53 -1.95 -14.11
C ASN A 89 -7.57 -3.06 -13.71
N VAL A 90 -6.86 -2.83 -12.61
CA VAL A 90 -5.84 -3.76 -12.14
C VAL A 90 -5.99 -3.93 -10.64
N GLU A 91 -5.92 -5.16 -10.19
CA GLU A 91 -5.93 -5.46 -8.77
C GLU A 91 -4.57 -6.00 -8.38
N VAL A 92 -3.98 -5.42 -7.34
CA VAL A 92 -2.65 -5.81 -6.88
C VAL A 92 -2.75 -6.19 -5.41
N GLN A 93 -2.33 -7.40 -5.10
CA GLN A 93 -2.28 -7.88 -3.72
C GLN A 93 -0.83 -7.96 -3.29
N VAL A 94 -0.51 -7.31 -2.17
CA VAL A 94 0.86 -7.27 -1.65
C VAL A 94 0.83 -7.75 -0.22
N SER A 95 1.83 -8.52 0.17
CA SER A 95 1.99 -8.92 1.56
C SER A 95 3.35 -8.49 2.06
N GLY A 96 3.45 -8.24 3.35
CA GLY A 96 4.69 -7.82 3.96
C GLY A 96 4.49 -7.52 5.43
N ARG A 97 5.29 -6.59 5.93
CA ARG A 97 5.26 -6.21 7.34
C ARG A 97 5.20 -4.71 7.47
N VAL A 98 4.65 -4.26 8.58
CA VAL A 98 4.72 -2.86 8.99
C VAL A 98 5.41 -2.84 10.34
N GLN A 99 6.44 -2.02 10.43
CA GLN A 99 7.21 -1.85 11.66
C GLN A 99 6.86 -0.51 12.29
N THR A 100 6.49 -0.54 13.55
CA THR A 100 6.26 0.68 14.31
C THR A 100 7.34 0.76 15.38
N SER A 101 7.31 1.83 16.18
CA SER A 101 8.27 1.94 17.28
C SER A 101 8.04 0.88 18.34
N ALA A 102 6.84 0.32 18.42
CA ALA A 102 6.49 -0.63 19.47
C ALA A 102 6.58 -2.09 19.01
N PHE A 103 6.22 -2.37 17.76
CA PHE A 103 6.15 -3.76 17.31
C PHE A 103 6.06 -3.82 15.79
N GLY A 104 6.16 -5.04 15.26
CA GLY A 104 5.95 -5.29 13.85
C GLY A 104 4.76 -6.21 13.66
N VAL A 105 4.05 -6.01 12.57
CA VAL A 105 2.90 -6.85 12.25
C VAL A 105 2.94 -7.25 10.78
N ASN A 106 2.36 -8.39 10.49
CA ASN A 106 2.20 -8.85 9.11
C ASN A 106 0.95 -8.19 8.54
N VAL A 107 1.06 -7.73 7.30
CA VAL A 107 0.01 -6.92 6.68
C VAL A 107 -0.18 -7.34 5.24
N GLY A 108 -1.41 -7.26 4.78
CA GLY A 108 -1.74 -7.40 3.37
C GLY A 108 -2.34 -6.11 2.87
N TRP A 109 -1.99 -5.73 1.66
CA TRP A 109 -2.55 -4.57 0.98
C TRP A 109 -3.23 -5.02 -0.29
N LEU A 110 -4.46 -4.58 -0.48
CA LEU A 110 -5.18 -4.84 -1.73
C LEU A 110 -5.40 -3.50 -2.39
N LEU A 111 -4.74 -3.29 -3.53
CA LEU A 111 -4.82 -2.04 -4.27
C LEU A 111 -5.61 -2.27 -5.54
N LEU A 112 -6.60 -1.42 -5.78
CA LEU A 112 -7.38 -1.46 -7.02
C LEU A 112 -7.08 -0.18 -7.78
N LEU A 113 -6.60 -0.32 -9.01
CA LEU A 113 -6.23 0.82 -9.84
C LEU A 113 -7.11 0.86 -11.09
N ASN A 114 -7.42 2.08 -11.55
CA ASN A 114 -8.15 2.22 -12.80
C ASN A 114 -7.19 2.25 -13.99
N SER A 115 -7.73 2.40 -15.19
CA SER A 115 -6.92 2.36 -16.40
C SER A 115 -5.94 3.53 -16.52
N ASP A 116 -6.16 4.59 -15.74
CA ASP A 116 -5.26 5.74 -15.71
C ASP A 116 -4.19 5.58 -14.64
N GLN A 117 -4.08 4.41 -14.03
CA GLN A 117 -3.09 4.12 -13.00
C GLN A 117 -3.33 4.93 -11.73
N LYS A 118 -4.57 5.33 -11.49
CA LYS A 118 -4.95 5.98 -10.24
C LYS A 118 -5.54 4.95 -9.31
N ILE A 119 -5.30 5.12 -8.02
CA ILE A 119 -5.79 4.17 -7.03
C ILE A 119 -7.25 4.44 -6.74
N LEU A 120 -8.09 3.44 -6.98
CA LEU A 120 -9.51 3.52 -6.65
C LEU A 120 -9.73 3.15 -5.19
N SER A 121 -8.96 2.20 -4.68
CA SER A 121 -9.07 1.83 -3.28
C SER A 121 -7.81 1.10 -2.84
N VAL A 122 -7.51 1.26 -1.55
CA VAL A 122 -6.51 0.43 -0.88
C VAL A 122 -7.19 -0.14 0.35
N THR A 123 -7.11 -1.44 0.51
CA THR A 123 -7.59 -2.11 1.71
C THR A 123 -6.38 -2.69 2.43
N VAL A 124 -6.23 -2.31 3.69
CA VAL A 124 -5.13 -2.76 4.53
C VAL A 124 -5.68 -3.76 5.53
N LYS A 125 -5.09 -4.94 5.57
CA LYS A 125 -5.53 -5.99 6.49
C LYS A 125 -4.39 -6.46 7.35
N LEU A 126 -4.66 -6.62 8.63
CA LEU A 126 -3.70 -7.24 9.52
C LEU A 126 -3.75 -8.74 9.29
N LEU A 127 -2.59 -9.34 9.13
CA LEU A 127 -2.49 -10.77 8.87
C LEU A 127 -1.94 -11.47 10.10
N ALA A 128 -2.45 -12.66 10.34
CA ALA A 128 -1.93 -13.50 11.40
C ALA A 128 -0.59 -14.08 10.97
N SER A 129 0.08 -14.77 11.90
CA SER A 129 1.27 -15.51 11.55
C SER A 129 0.92 -16.58 10.52
N PRO A 130 1.91 -17.11 9.79
CA PRO A 130 1.62 -18.17 8.82
C PRO A 130 0.86 -19.33 9.43
N GLN A 131 1.19 -19.68 10.66
CA GLN A 131 0.51 -20.77 11.35
C GLN A 131 -0.96 -20.44 11.58
N GLU A 132 -1.23 -19.22 12.04
CA GLU A 132 -2.60 -18.80 12.29
C GLU A 132 -3.40 -18.70 10.98
N LEU A 133 -2.75 -18.25 9.92
CA LEU A 133 -3.43 -18.18 8.62
C LEU A 133 -3.85 -19.56 8.14
N LEU A 134 -2.98 -20.56 8.33
CA LEU A 134 -3.33 -21.91 7.93
C LEU A 134 -4.53 -22.41 8.73
N ASN A 135 -4.55 -22.12 10.02
CA ASN A 135 -5.68 -22.52 10.84
C ASN A 135 -6.98 -21.87 10.41
N LEU A 136 -6.90 -20.57 10.06
CA LEU A 136 -8.08 -19.87 9.60
C LEU A 136 -8.59 -20.46 8.30
N ARG A 137 -7.71 -20.81 7.39
CA ARG A 137 -8.12 -21.39 6.12
C ARG A 137 -8.79 -22.73 6.34
N SER A 138 -8.31 -23.50 7.30
CA SER A 138 -8.93 -24.77 7.62
C SER A 138 -10.36 -24.60 8.11
N HIS A 139 -10.60 -23.52 8.85
CA HIS A 139 -11.92 -23.26 9.40
C HIS A 139 -12.90 -22.73 8.38
N LYS A 140 -12.43 -22.23 7.28
CA LYS A 140 -13.33 -21.61 6.33
C LYS A 140 -14.13 -22.59 5.52
N LYS A 141 -13.91 -23.80 5.69
CA LYS A 141 -14.57 -24.76 4.85
C LYS A 141 -16.01 -24.80 5.04
#